data_f3ee689a64002c49893358340ff615a2
#
_entry.id   f3ee689a64002c49893358340ff615a2
#
_cell.length_a   1.000
_cell.length_b   1.000
_cell.length_c   1.000
_cell.angle_alpha   90.00
_cell.angle_beta   90.00
_cell.angle_gamma   90.00
#
_symmetry.space_group_name_H-M   'P 1'
#
loop_
_entity.id
_entity.type
_entity.pdbx_description
1 polymer ?
#
loop_
_entity_poly.entity_id
_entity_poly.type
_entity_poly.pdbx_seq_one_letter_code
_entity_poly.pdbx_strand_id
1 'polypeptide(L)'
;MNAMWYAYIIRSVAFPEQEYTGATANLKNRLAAHNAGKSPYTAKFAPWQLVWYSAFPDKYKALAFEKYLKSHSGRAFAKKRLGSL
;
A
#
# COMPACT_ATOMS: atom_id res chain seq x y z
N MET A 1 21.37 12.17 6.19
CA MET A 1 20.12 11.59 6.70
C MET A 1 19.34 10.94 5.57
N ASN A 2 19.09 9.67 5.68
CA ASN A 2 18.37 8.96 4.64
C ASN A 2 16.90 8.87 4.97
N ALA A 3 16.09 9.31 4.03
CA ALA A 3 14.65 9.12 4.13
C ALA A 3 14.32 7.76 3.52
N MET A 4 13.68 6.92 4.29
CA MET A 4 13.19 5.64 3.79
C MET A 4 11.96 5.87 2.95
N TRP A 5 11.73 4.97 2.00
CA TRP A 5 10.49 4.89 1.26
C TRP A 5 9.84 3.54 1.55
N TYR A 6 8.53 3.49 1.41
CA TYR A 6 7.73 2.34 1.82
C TYR A 6 6.83 1.89 0.69
N ALA A 7 6.79 0.58 0.46
CA ALA A 7 5.71 -0.02 -0.33
C ALA A 7 4.72 -0.61 0.67
N TYR A 8 3.43 -0.50 0.39
CA TYR A 8 2.41 -0.89 1.36
C TYR A 8 1.17 -1.44 0.67
N ILE A 9 0.43 -2.23 1.43
CA ILE A 9 -0.89 -2.75 1.03
C ILE A 9 -1.87 -2.36 2.13
N ILE A 10 -2.97 -1.75 1.74
CA ILE A 10 -4.06 -1.42 2.67
C ILE A 10 -5.34 -2.12 2.19
N ARG A 11 -6.23 -2.40 3.15
CA ARG A 11 -7.51 -3.06 2.89
C ARG A 11 -8.64 -2.23 3.46
N SER A 12 -9.74 -2.11 2.71
CA SER A 12 -10.93 -1.42 3.19
C SER A 12 -11.54 -2.20 4.36
N VAL A 13 -11.92 -1.49 5.41
CA VAL A 13 -12.60 -2.10 6.55
C VAL A 13 -14.03 -2.47 6.19
N ALA A 14 -14.71 -1.59 5.47
CA ALA A 14 -16.12 -1.80 5.08
C ALA A 14 -16.28 -2.75 3.90
N PHE A 15 -15.28 -2.78 3.00
CA PHE A 15 -15.32 -3.60 1.79
C PHE A 15 -14.03 -4.43 1.71
N PRO A 16 -13.93 -5.52 2.49
CA PRO A 16 -12.65 -6.25 2.66
C PRO A 16 -12.04 -6.83 1.38
N GLU A 17 -12.83 -6.97 0.33
CA GLU A 17 -12.33 -7.42 -0.97
C GLU A 17 -11.55 -6.32 -1.70
N GLN A 18 -11.65 -5.08 -1.22
CA GLN A 18 -10.96 -3.94 -1.83
C GLN A 18 -9.62 -3.72 -1.13
N GLU A 19 -8.56 -3.76 -1.94
CA GLU A 19 -7.20 -3.49 -1.48
C GLU A 19 -6.56 -2.45 -2.36
N TYR A 20 -5.58 -1.73 -1.81
CA TYR A 20 -4.82 -0.75 -2.55
C TYR A 20 -3.34 -0.92 -2.23
N THR A 21 -2.51 -0.89 -3.26
CA THR A 21 -1.05 -1.00 -3.16
C THR A 21 -0.43 0.32 -3.59
N GLY A 22 0.48 0.84 -2.78
CA GLY A 22 1.12 2.11 -3.09
C GLY A 22 2.53 2.19 -2.56
N ALA A 23 3.16 3.34 -2.79
CA ALA A 23 4.48 3.65 -2.24
C ALA A 23 4.47 5.08 -1.75
N THR A 24 5.23 5.35 -0.67
CA THR A 24 5.23 6.66 -0.05
C THR A 24 6.50 6.86 0.76
N ALA A 25 6.90 8.13 0.91
CA ALA A 25 7.99 8.50 1.82
C ALA A 25 7.50 8.59 3.27
N ASN A 26 6.19 8.70 3.50
CA ASN A 26 5.64 8.84 4.85
C ASN A 26 4.36 8.01 4.97
N LEU A 27 4.54 6.79 5.49
CA LEU A 27 3.44 5.82 5.56
C LEU A 27 2.28 6.30 6.42
N LYS A 28 2.59 6.88 7.57
CA LYS A 28 1.56 7.37 8.50
C LYS A 28 0.70 8.45 7.87
N ASN A 29 1.35 9.45 7.25
CA ASN A 29 0.63 10.54 6.60
C ASN A 29 -0.17 10.06 5.40
N ARG A 30 0.38 9.11 4.64
CA ARG A 30 -0.30 8.59 3.46
C ARG A 30 -1.55 7.80 3.85
N LEU A 31 -1.46 6.96 4.87
CA LEU A 31 -2.62 6.24 5.37
C LEU A 31 -3.69 7.20 5.88
N ALA A 32 -3.28 8.24 6.62
CA ALA A 32 -4.20 9.26 7.10
C ALA A 32 -4.89 9.98 5.93
N ALA A 33 -4.15 10.24 4.84
CA ALA A 33 -4.71 10.89 3.65
C ALA A 33 -5.74 9.99 2.96
N HIS A 34 -5.48 8.69 2.86
CA HIS A 34 -6.46 7.75 2.32
C HIS A 34 -7.73 7.75 3.17
N ASN A 35 -7.59 7.75 4.48
CA ASN A 35 -8.73 7.73 5.40
C ASN A 35 -9.47 9.05 5.45
N ALA A 36 -8.81 10.16 5.10
CA ALA A 36 -9.45 11.47 5.03
C ALA A 36 -10.14 11.72 3.69
N GLY A 37 -10.08 10.76 2.77
CA GLY A 37 -10.74 10.88 1.47
C GLY A 37 -10.01 11.79 0.49
N LYS A 38 -8.71 11.98 0.68
CA LYS A 38 -7.93 12.89 -0.19
C LYS A 38 -7.54 12.26 -1.52
N SER A 39 -7.61 10.94 -1.63
CA SER A 39 -7.38 10.24 -2.89
C SER A 39 -8.73 9.80 -3.44
N PRO A 40 -9.13 10.25 -4.63
CA PRO A 40 -10.47 9.94 -5.15
C PRO A 40 -10.77 8.45 -5.24
N TYR A 41 -9.79 7.65 -5.63
CA TYR A 41 -10.01 6.21 -5.77
C TYR A 41 -10.28 5.54 -4.43
N THR A 42 -9.48 5.86 -3.41
CA THR A 42 -9.59 5.20 -2.10
C THR A 42 -10.66 5.83 -1.20
N ALA A 43 -11.11 7.05 -1.51
CA ALA A 43 -12.12 7.73 -0.70
C ALA A 43 -13.41 6.93 -0.58
N LYS A 44 -13.82 6.25 -1.65
CA LYS A 44 -15.07 5.47 -1.67
C LYS A 44 -15.06 4.29 -0.71
N PHE A 45 -13.87 3.81 -0.36
CA PHE A 45 -13.74 2.58 0.42
C PHE A 45 -13.12 2.81 1.78
N ALA A 46 -12.98 4.08 2.19
CA ALA A 46 -12.50 4.40 3.54
C ALA A 46 -13.49 3.89 4.58
N PRO A 47 -13.06 3.56 5.78
CA PRO A 47 -11.68 3.64 6.26
C PRO A 47 -10.83 2.45 5.82
N TRP A 48 -9.52 2.68 5.81
CA TRP A 48 -8.52 1.69 5.39
C TRP A 48 -7.67 1.26 6.56
N GLN A 49 -7.25 0.00 6.55
CA GLN A 49 -6.29 -0.52 7.51
C GLN A 49 -5.07 -1.06 6.78
N LEU A 50 -3.93 -0.97 7.46
CA LEU A 50 -2.67 -1.46 6.90
C LEU A 50 -2.62 -2.98 6.97
N VAL A 51 -2.34 -3.63 5.85
CA VAL A 51 -2.17 -5.08 5.77
C VAL A 51 -0.70 -5.43 5.88
N TRP A 52 0.14 -4.69 5.13
CA TRP A 52 1.55 -4.99 5.05
C TRP A 52 2.30 -3.77 4.55
N TYR A 53 3.55 -3.63 4.99
CA TYR A 53 4.46 -2.65 4.42
C TYR A 53 5.90 -3.13 4.56
N SER A 54 6.78 -2.56 3.74
CA SER A 54 8.21 -2.73 3.88
C SER A 54 8.91 -1.42 3.56
N ALA A 55 10.03 -1.18 4.24
CA ALA A 55 10.84 0.00 4.05
C ALA A 55 11.97 -0.31 3.08
N PHE A 56 12.29 0.67 2.24
CA PHE A 56 13.36 0.57 1.26
C PHE A 56 14.30 1.77 1.44
N PRO A 57 15.60 1.61 1.16
CA PRO A 57 16.54 2.71 1.35
C PRO A 57 16.33 3.89 0.39
N ASP A 58 15.63 3.69 -0.73
CA ASP A 58 15.37 4.78 -1.63
C ASP A 58 14.02 4.61 -2.36
N LYS A 59 13.59 5.71 -2.97
CA LYS A 59 12.32 5.80 -3.68
C LYS A 59 12.19 4.78 -4.80
N TYR A 60 13.27 4.61 -5.57
CA TYR A 60 13.17 3.78 -6.77
C TYR A 60 12.99 2.31 -6.45
N LYS A 61 13.61 1.84 -5.36
CA LYS A 61 13.41 0.47 -4.90
C LYS A 61 11.99 0.24 -4.41
N ALA A 62 11.43 1.19 -3.69
CA ALA A 62 10.04 1.10 -3.24
C ALA A 62 9.09 1.09 -4.42
N LEU A 63 9.30 1.98 -5.41
CA LEU A 63 8.45 2.03 -6.60
C LEU A 63 8.56 0.76 -7.44
N ALA A 64 9.74 0.18 -7.54
CA ALA A 64 9.94 -1.08 -8.27
C ALA A 64 9.16 -2.21 -7.59
N PHE A 65 9.18 -2.26 -6.27
CA PHE A 65 8.46 -3.29 -5.54
C PHE A 65 6.95 -3.07 -5.61
N GLU A 66 6.50 -1.83 -5.55
CA GLU A 66 5.09 -1.51 -5.74
C GLU A 66 4.60 -2.00 -7.11
N LYS A 67 5.38 -1.73 -8.14
CA LYS A 67 5.06 -2.19 -9.50
C LYS A 67 4.99 -3.71 -9.58
N TYR A 68 5.94 -4.39 -8.94
CA TYR A 68 5.94 -5.84 -8.87
C TYR A 68 4.67 -6.37 -8.18
N LEU A 69 4.28 -5.77 -7.06
CA LEU A 69 3.08 -6.19 -6.33
C LEU A 69 1.81 -6.05 -7.15
N LYS A 70 1.80 -5.15 -8.12
CA LYS A 70 0.64 -4.94 -9.01
C LYS A 70 0.65 -5.88 -10.22
N SER A 71 1.74 -6.60 -10.43
CA SER A 71 1.83 -7.58 -11.51
C SER A 71 1.12 -8.88 -11.11
N HIS A 72 0.87 -9.73 -12.08
CA HIS A 72 0.23 -11.03 -11.81
C HIS A 72 1.03 -11.85 -10.80
N SER A 73 2.35 -11.96 -11.01
CA SER A 73 3.22 -12.71 -10.11
C SER A 73 3.28 -12.10 -8.73
N GLY A 74 3.35 -10.77 -8.66
CA GLY A 74 3.40 -10.05 -7.39
C GLY A 74 2.11 -10.19 -6.59
N ARG A 75 0.97 -10.20 -7.26
CA ARG A 75 -0.31 -10.42 -6.59
C ARG A 75 -0.39 -11.81 -5.98
N ALA A 76 0.08 -12.83 -6.69
CA ALA A 76 0.13 -14.18 -6.18
C ALA A 76 1.07 -14.28 -4.97
N PHE A 77 2.22 -13.62 -5.04
CA PHE A 77 3.17 -13.55 -3.94
C PHE A 77 2.55 -12.88 -2.71
N ALA A 78 1.92 -11.73 -2.91
CA ALA A 78 1.30 -10.96 -1.82
C ALA A 78 0.19 -11.76 -1.15
N LYS A 79 -0.64 -12.43 -1.94
CA LYS A 79 -1.70 -13.27 -1.42
C LYS A 79 -1.16 -14.42 -0.57
N LYS A 80 -0.07 -15.02 -1.01
CA LYS A 80 0.51 -16.18 -0.33
C LYS A 80 1.34 -15.79 0.89
N ARG A 81 2.04 -14.63 0.85
CA ARG A 81 3.07 -14.30 1.84
C ARG A 81 2.80 -13.05 2.65
N LEU A 82 2.00 -12.10 2.14
CA LEU A 82 1.88 -10.78 2.75
C LEU A 82 0.50 -10.51 3.35
N GLY A 83 -0.39 -11.50 3.39
CA GLY A 83 -1.72 -11.32 3.96
C GLY A 83 -2.72 -10.66 3.02
N SER A 84 -2.38 -10.46 1.77
CA SER A 84 -3.32 -9.95 0.76
C SER A 84 -4.38 -11.01 0.42
N LEU A 85 -5.51 -10.55 -0.05
CA LEU A 85 -6.60 -11.43 -0.44
C LEU A 85 -6.46 -11.98 -1.86
#